data_8de4e088d9c051d58b4ffaf37003c015
#
_entry.id   8de4e088d9c051d58b4ffaf37003c015
#
_cell.length_a   1.000
_cell.length_b   1.000
_cell.length_c   1.000
_cell.angle_alpha   90.00
_cell.angle_beta   90.00
_cell.angle_gamma   90.00
#
_symmetry.space_group_name_H-M   'P 1'
#
loop_
_entity.id
_entity.type
_entity.pdbx_description
1 polymer ?
#
loop_
_entity_poly.entity_id
_entity_poly.type
_entity_poly.pdbx_seq_one_letter_code
_entity_poly.pdbx_strand_id
1 'polypeptide(L)'
;ALFAVTAMYASPYNIAAKSRVSASSVCSGEYDAENVTDQVIRIPGKGAWASKSTMTFWGQIDYPWIQLDWETPVCINKVILYDRPEKETHIAGGTLHFSDGSSINVCQIPNDGAPKVIEFPARKTQWMRFEVTDGDGENLGLSEIEVFPAPEDYSDYVSWVDPYIESARGRYFFFITGNQPFGMIGAAPLPRNKNQYGGDRKS
;
A
#
# COMPACT_ATOMS: atom_id res chain seq x y z
N ALA A 1 6.69 -13.92 -32.44
CA ALA A 1 7.07 -13.90 -31.03
C ALA A 1 5.83 -13.59 -30.23
N LEU A 2 5.36 -14.56 -29.46
CA LEU A 2 4.19 -14.42 -28.57
C LEU A 2 4.70 -13.73 -27.31
N PHE A 3 4.36 -12.45 -27.11
CA PHE A 3 4.59 -11.79 -25.84
C PHE A 3 3.56 -12.30 -24.84
N ALA A 4 3.99 -13.11 -23.89
CA ALA A 4 3.18 -13.46 -22.75
C ALA A 4 3.00 -12.19 -21.89
N VAL A 5 1.80 -11.65 -21.89
CA VAL A 5 1.39 -10.62 -20.93
C VAL A 5 1.26 -11.33 -19.58
N THR A 6 2.29 -11.24 -18.77
CA THR A 6 2.22 -11.68 -17.37
C THR A 6 1.37 -10.67 -16.62
N ALA A 7 0.19 -11.06 -16.19
CA ALA A 7 -0.59 -10.29 -15.25
C ALA A 7 0.24 -10.15 -13.96
N MET A 8 0.65 -8.93 -13.63
CA MET A 8 1.29 -8.64 -12.35
C MET A 8 0.18 -8.54 -11.30
N TYR A 9 0.14 -9.46 -10.38
CA TYR A 9 -0.77 -9.39 -9.24
C TYR A 9 -0.25 -8.38 -8.22
N ALA A 10 -1.17 -7.60 -7.65
CA ALA A 10 -0.88 -6.65 -6.59
C ALA A 10 -0.34 -7.35 -5.32
N SER A 11 0.43 -6.62 -4.53
CA SER A 11 0.97 -7.12 -3.26
C SER A 11 -0.14 -7.53 -2.29
N PRO A 12 0.02 -8.64 -1.53
CA PRO A 12 -0.98 -9.06 -0.54
C PRO A 12 -1.21 -8.03 0.58
N TYR A 13 -0.34 -7.07 0.72
CA TYR A 13 -0.48 -5.96 1.68
C TYR A 13 -1.21 -4.74 1.13
N ASN A 14 -1.62 -4.76 -0.15
CA ASN A 14 -2.42 -3.68 -0.73
C ASN A 14 -3.79 -3.59 -0.04
N ILE A 15 -4.08 -2.44 0.58
CA ILE A 15 -5.36 -2.18 1.27
C ILE A 15 -6.35 -1.37 0.43
N ALA A 16 -6.01 -1.02 -0.82
CA ALA A 16 -6.92 -0.30 -1.72
C ALA A 16 -8.21 -1.08 -1.97
N ALA A 17 -8.11 -2.40 -2.19
CA ALA A 17 -9.27 -3.28 -2.41
C ALA A 17 -10.25 -3.35 -1.20
N LYS A 18 -9.89 -2.83 -0.04
CA LYS A 18 -10.76 -2.74 1.15
C LYS A 18 -11.49 -1.40 1.25
N SER A 19 -11.25 -0.50 0.33
CA SER A 19 -11.91 0.81 0.28
C SER A 19 -13.17 0.76 -0.56
N ARG A 20 -14.06 1.73 -0.32
CA ARG A 20 -15.13 2.08 -1.25
C ARG A 20 -14.57 3.10 -2.22
N VAL A 21 -14.74 2.86 -3.51
CA VAL A 21 -14.23 3.75 -4.55
C VAL A 21 -15.33 4.66 -5.07
N SER A 22 -15.00 5.92 -5.32
CA SER A 22 -15.85 6.89 -5.99
C SER A 22 -15.03 7.75 -6.93
N ALA A 23 -15.64 8.24 -8.01
CA ALA A 23 -14.97 9.06 -9.00
C ALA A 23 -15.85 10.26 -9.41
N SER A 24 -15.21 11.30 -9.96
CA SER A 24 -15.92 12.46 -10.51
C SER A 24 -16.87 12.08 -11.64
N SER A 25 -16.46 11.14 -12.47
CA SER A 25 -17.24 10.61 -13.58
C SER A 25 -16.70 9.25 -14.04
N VAL A 26 -17.52 8.53 -14.80
CA VAL A 26 -17.20 7.23 -15.39
C VAL A 26 -17.59 7.26 -16.86
N CYS A 27 -16.69 6.89 -17.76
CA CYS A 27 -16.91 6.91 -19.21
C CYS A 27 -18.00 5.91 -19.64
N SER A 28 -17.88 4.67 -19.15
CA SER A 28 -18.87 3.60 -19.39
C SER A 28 -18.75 2.55 -18.28
N GLY A 29 -19.71 1.61 -18.19
CA GLY A 29 -19.67 0.56 -17.19
C GLY A 29 -18.49 -0.42 -17.29
N GLU A 30 -17.78 -0.44 -18.41
CA GLU A 30 -16.53 -1.22 -18.56
C GLU A 30 -15.34 -0.54 -17.88
N TYR A 31 -15.41 0.77 -17.68
CA TYR A 31 -14.38 1.62 -17.08
C TYR A 31 -14.84 2.18 -15.73
N ASP A 32 -15.47 1.33 -14.92
CA ASP A 32 -15.98 1.72 -13.61
C ASP A 32 -14.87 2.16 -12.65
N ALA A 33 -15.24 2.99 -11.68
CA ALA A 33 -14.31 3.48 -10.66
C ALA A 33 -13.68 2.34 -9.84
N GLU A 34 -14.44 1.28 -9.55
CA GLU A 34 -13.99 0.13 -8.77
C GLU A 34 -12.85 -0.66 -9.44
N ASN A 35 -12.69 -0.53 -10.75
CA ASN A 35 -11.63 -1.21 -11.48
C ASN A 35 -10.22 -0.79 -11.05
N VAL A 36 -10.04 0.40 -10.46
CA VAL A 36 -8.71 0.81 -9.97
C VAL A 36 -8.20 0.06 -8.74
N THR A 37 -9.00 -0.86 -8.21
CA THR A 37 -8.63 -1.66 -7.04
C THR A 37 -8.87 -3.15 -7.27
N ASP A 38 -9.07 -3.57 -8.52
CA ASP A 38 -9.38 -4.95 -8.90
C ASP A 38 -8.13 -5.83 -9.07
N GLN A 39 -6.94 -5.25 -8.90
CA GLN A 39 -5.64 -5.91 -9.03
C GLN A 39 -5.32 -6.34 -10.47
N VAL A 40 -5.97 -5.74 -11.45
CA VAL A 40 -5.71 -5.97 -12.86
C VAL A 40 -4.85 -4.84 -13.43
N ILE A 41 -3.57 -5.10 -13.59
CA ILE A 41 -2.60 -4.11 -14.06
C ILE A 41 -2.22 -4.40 -15.51
N ARG A 42 -2.12 -3.36 -16.35
CA ARG A 42 -1.58 -3.40 -17.72
C ARG A 42 -2.35 -4.27 -18.73
N ILE A 43 -3.63 -4.46 -18.56
CA ILE A 43 -4.46 -5.09 -19.58
C ILE A 43 -5.17 -3.98 -20.39
N PRO A 44 -4.77 -3.71 -21.65
CA PRO A 44 -5.43 -2.70 -22.46
C PRO A 44 -6.93 -2.95 -22.59
N GLY A 45 -7.75 -1.93 -22.34
CA GLY A 45 -9.20 -1.99 -22.50
C GLY A 45 -9.95 -2.80 -21.44
N LYS A 46 -9.30 -3.19 -20.33
CA LYS A 46 -9.96 -3.89 -19.21
C LYS A 46 -9.30 -3.53 -17.88
N GLY A 47 -10.08 -3.58 -16.79
CA GLY A 47 -9.56 -3.38 -15.46
C GLY A 47 -9.02 -1.97 -15.23
N ALA A 48 -9.66 -0.96 -15.83
CA ALA A 48 -9.26 0.43 -15.68
C ALA A 48 -10.48 1.31 -15.41
N TRP A 49 -10.29 2.35 -14.62
CA TRP A 49 -11.22 3.46 -14.58
C TRP A 49 -10.88 4.46 -15.68
N ALA A 50 -11.89 5.02 -16.32
CA ALA A 50 -11.76 6.17 -17.22
C ALA A 50 -12.89 7.17 -16.96
N SER A 51 -12.53 8.45 -16.89
CA SER A 51 -13.49 9.53 -16.77
C SER A 51 -14.28 9.74 -18.06
N LYS A 52 -15.39 10.45 -17.98
CA LYS A 52 -15.99 11.09 -19.17
C LYS A 52 -15.00 12.09 -19.76
N SER A 53 -15.28 12.53 -20.99
CA SER A 53 -14.47 13.56 -21.65
C SER A 53 -14.18 14.72 -20.69
N THR A 54 -12.89 15.05 -20.60
CA THR A 54 -12.41 16.15 -19.77
C THR A 54 -12.58 17.52 -20.45
N MET A 55 -12.90 17.54 -21.76
CA MET A 55 -13.14 18.80 -22.47
C MET A 55 -14.57 19.28 -22.25
N THR A 56 -14.71 20.45 -21.64
CA THR A 56 -15.99 21.14 -21.56
C THR A 56 -16.33 21.77 -22.89
N PHE A 57 -17.62 22.08 -23.12
CA PHE A 57 -18.08 22.77 -24.32
C PHE A 57 -17.36 24.10 -24.60
N TRP A 58 -16.78 24.72 -23.58
CA TRP A 58 -16.05 25.99 -23.68
C TRP A 58 -14.53 25.81 -23.79
N GLY A 59 -14.04 24.60 -24.03
CA GLY A 59 -12.60 24.31 -24.15
C GLY A 59 -11.82 24.37 -22.80
N GLN A 60 -12.51 24.42 -21.69
CA GLN A 60 -11.88 24.26 -20.38
C GLN A 60 -11.68 22.77 -20.08
N ILE A 61 -10.59 22.45 -19.44
CA ILE A 61 -10.33 21.09 -18.97
C ILE A 61 -10.90 20.96 -17.57
N ASP A 62 -11.83 20.03 -17.40
CA ASP A 62 -12.36 19.61 -16.09
C ASP A 62 -11.64 18.33 -15.70
N TYR A 63 -10.59 18.47 -14.91
CA TYR A 63 -9.76 17.34 -14.51
C TYR A 63 -10.52 16.40 -13.57
N PRO A 64 -10.46 15.09 -13.86
CA PRO A 64 -11.17 14.11 -13.06
C PRO A 64 -10.45 13.80 -11.76
N TRP A 65 -11.22 13.27 -10.83
CA TRP A 65 -10.68 12.73 -9.57
C TRP A 65 -11.26 11.35 -9.26
N ILE A 66 -10.51 10.60 -8.47
CA ILE A 66 -10.93 9.32 -7.90
C ILE A 66 -10.59 9.28 -6.41
N GLN A 67 -11.48 8.72 -5.59
CA GLN A 67 -11.36 8.69 -4.14
C GLN A 67 -11.58 7.29 -3.59
N LEU A 68 -10.76 6.91 -2.65
CA LEU A 68 -10.83 5.70 -1.87
C LEU A 68 -11.21 6.06 -0.43
N ASP A 69 -12.30 5.47 0.08
CA ASP A 69 -12.83 5.68 1.42
C ASP A 69 -12.75 4.37 2.22
N TRP A 70 -12.16 4.39 3.41
CA TRP A 70 -12.11 3.26 4.33
C TRP A 70 -13.13 3.42 5.46
N GLU A 71 -13.76 2.33 5.91
CA GLU A 71 -14.70 2.35 7.02
C GLU A 71 -14.06 2.88 8.32
N THR A 72 -12.81 2.53 8.55
CA THR A 72 -12.01 3.00 9.69
C THR A 72 -10.74 3.69 9.19
N PRO A 73 -10.24 4.72 9.91
CA PRO A 73 -9.00 5.36 9.53
C PRO A 73 -7.84 4.38 9.47
N VAL A 74 -7.08 4.43 8.39
CA VAL A 74 -5.89 3.61 8.12
C VAL A 74 -4.63 4.45 8.23
N CYS A 75 -3.52 3.84 8.62
CA CYS A 75 -2.21 4.49 8.60
C CYS A 75 -1.44 4.01 7.37
N ILE A 76 -1.09 4.92 6.47
CA ILE A 76 -0.45 4.60 5.19
C ILE A 76 0.82 5.42 4.99
N ASN A 77 1.78 4.90 4.23
CA ASN A 77 3.03 5.59 3.89
C ASN A 77 3.47 5.42 2.44
N LYS A 78 2.72 4.66 1.65
CA LYS A 78 3.04 4.43 0.24
C LYS A 78 1.79 4.25 -0.59
N VAL A 79 1.77 4.89 -1.76
CA VAL A 79 0.77 4.73 -2.81
C VAL A 79 1.49 4.44 -4.12
N ILE A 80 0.93 3.56 -4.93
CA ILE A 80 1.41 3.32 -6.29
C ILE A 80 0.25 3.58 -7.25
N LEU A 81 0.51 4.38 -8.26
CA LEU A 81 -0.42 4.69 -9.33
C LEU A 81 0.06 4.04 -10.62
N TYR A 82 -0.87 3.46 -11.37
CA TYR A 82 -0.62 2.91 -12.68
C TYR A 82 -1.52 3.61 -13.69
N ASP A 83 -0.89 4.32 -14.64
CA ASP A 83 -1.63 4.88 -15.76
C ASP A 83 -2.15 3.79 -16.69
N ARG A 84 -3.14 4.11 -17.48
CA ARG A 84 -3.65 3.23 -18.52
C ARG A 84 -2.58 3.07 -19.61
N PRO A 85 -2.28 1.86 -20.08
CA PRO A 85 -1.27 1.63 -21.12
C PRO A 85 -1.82 2.00 -22.52
N GLU A 86 -2.41 3.20 -22.65
CA GLU A 86 -3.00 3.71 -23.87
C GLU A 86 -2.26 4.96 -24.32
N LYS A 87 -1.86 4.98 -25.58
CA LYS A 87 -1.02 6.08 -26.11
C LYS A 87 -1.76 7.40 -26.27
N GLU A 88 -3.09 7.36 -26.38
CA GLU A 88 -3.92 8.53 -26.72
C GLU A 88 -4.44 9.26 -25.48
N THR A 89 -4.34 8.64 -24.32
CA THR A 89 -4.77 9.22 -23.05
C THR A 89 -3.70 8.99 -21.99
N HIS A 90 -3.25 10.05 -21.37
CA HIS A 90 -2.14 9.99 -20.41
C HIS A 90 -2.38 10.94 -19.24
N ILE A 91 -2.26 10.44 -18.02
CA ILE A 91 -2.18 11.25 -16.81
C ILE A 91 -0.72 11.55 -16.53
N ALA A 92 -0.28 12.77 -16.82
CA ALA A 92 1.10 13.20 -16.56
C ALA A 92 1.33 13.53 -15.08
N GLY A 93 0.30 14.01 -14.37
CA GLY A 93 0.41 14.38 -12.98
C GLY A 93 -0.92 14.67 -12.30
N GLY A 94 -0.85 14.82 -10.96
CA GLY A 94 -2.01 15.11 -10.14
C GLY A 94 -1.62 15.42 -8.71
N THR A 95 -2.63 15.48 -7.85
CA THR A 95 -2.45 15.72 -6.42
C THR A 95 -3.18 14.65 -5.62
N LEU A 96 -2.47 14.03 -4.68
CA LEU A 96 -3.07 13.19 -3.64
C LEU A 96 -3.51 14.07 -2.49
N HIS A 97 -4.78 14.01 -2.13
CA HIS A 97 -5.37 14.67 -0.96
C HIS A 97 -5.75 13.63 0.08
N PHE A 98 -5.61 13.97 1.36
CA PHE A 98 -5.91 13.08 2.47
C PHE A 98 -6.90 13.72 3.44
N SER A 99 -7.58 12.89 4.24
CA SER A 99 -8.61 13.34 5.18
C SER A 99 -8.09 14.26 6.31
N ASP A 100 -6.79 14.31 6.53
CA ASP A 100 -6.12 15.23 7.47
C ASP A 100 -5.90 16.65 6.90
N GLY A 101 -6.34 16.89 5.65
CA GLY A 101 -6.16 18.15 4.94
C GLY A 101 -4.79 18.30 4.25
N SER A 102 -3.91 17.33 4.40
CA SER A 102 -2.61 17.34 3.71
C SER A 102 -2.73 16.91 2.25
N SER A 103 -1.74 17.28 1.44
CA SER A 103 -1.67 16.89 0.03
C SER A 103 -0.25 16.61 -0.42
N ILE A 104 -0.12 15.85 -1.50
CA ILE A 104 1.16 15.51 -2.15
C ILE A 104 1.01 15.68 -3.66
N ASN A 105 1.87 16.49 -4.27
CA ASN A 105 1.92 16.61 -5.72
C ASN A 105 2.62 15.39 -6.31
N VAL A 106 2.01 14.83 -7.35
CA VAL A 106 2.51 13.71 -8.13
C VAL A 106 2.77 14.18 -9.54
N CYS A 107 3.95 13.95 -10.04
CA CYS A 107 4.35 14.29 -11.41
C CYS A 107 5.07 13.12 -12.07
N GLN A 108 5.19 13.16 -13.39
CA GLN A 108 5.89 12.15 -14.18
C GLN A 108 5.33 10.74 -13.95
N ILE A 109 4.02 10.58 -14.10
CA ILE A 109 3.39 9.26 -14.14
C ILE A 109 3.75 8.64 -15.50
N PRO A 110 4.33 7.41 -15.54
CA PRO A 110 4.72 6.78 -16.81
C PRO A 110 3.49 6.39 -17.65
N ASN A 111 3.53 6.68 -18.97
CA ASN A 111 2.46 6.32 -19.93
C ASN A 111 2.64 4.91 -20.54
N ASP A 112 3.38 4.04 -19.92
CA ASP A 112 3.60 2.65 -20.37
C ASP A 112 3.00 1.62 -19.42
N GLY A 113 2.20 2.10 -18.45
CA GLY A 113 1.65 1.30 -17.37
C GLY A 113 2.70 0.86 -16.33
N ALA A 114 3.89 1.49 -16.31
CA ALA A 114 4.84 1.28 -15.23
C ALA A 114 4.34 1.94 -13.93
N PRO A 115 4.74 1.41 -12.75
CA PRO A 115 4.31 1.96 -11.48
C PRO A 115 4.91 3.33 -11.22
N LYS A 116 4.08 4.27 -10.77
CA LYS A 116 4.51 5.49 -10.12
C LYS A 116 4.43 5.30 -8.61
N VAL A 117 5.57 5.08 -7.98
CA VAL A 117 5.67 4.89 -6.53
C VAL A 117 5.77 6.26 -5.85
N ILE A 118 4.90 6.48 -4.85
CA ILE A 118 4.86 7.68 -4.01
C ILE A 118 5.03 7.24 -2.57
N GLU A 119 6.16 7.55 -1.96
CA GLU A 119 6.47 7.28 -0.57
C GLU A 119 6.44 8.57 0.24
N PHE A 120 5.89 8.52 1.44
CA PHE A 120 5.72 9.68 2.32
C PHE A 120 5.74 9.25 3.79
N PRO A 121 5.98 10.19 4.73
CA PRO A 121 5.86 9.90 6.15
C PRO A 121 4.49 9.31 6.49
N ALA A 122 4.47 8.31 7.36
CA ALA A 122 3.25 7.64 7.79
C ALA A 122 2.18 8.66 8.22
N ARG A 123 0.97 8.51 7.70
CA ARG A 123 -0.16 9.38 8.01
C ARG A 123 -1.44 8.59 8.22
N LYS A 124 -2.24 9.04 9.15
CA LYS A 124 -3.55 8.46 9.43
C LYS A 124 -4.60 9.17 8.57
N THR A 125 -5.30 8.41 7.76
CA THR A 125 -6.32 8.96 6.86
C THR A 125 -7.55 8.05 6.80
N GLN A 126 -8.73 8.61 6.62
CA GLN A 126 -9.96 7.87 6.40
C GLN A 126 -10.34 7.81 4.92
N TRP A 127 -9.87 8.77 4.14
CA TRP A 127 -10.01 8.76 2.69
C TRP A 127 -8.77 9.35 2.02
N MET A 128 -8.54 8.94 0.80
CA MET A 128 -7.53 9.47 -0.09
C MET A 128 -8.17 9.76 -1.45
N ARG A 129 -7.90 10.94 -2.01
CA ARG A 129 -8.35 11.34 -3.34
C ARG A 129 -7.15 11.65 -4.21
N PHE A 130 -7.12 11.09 -5.39
CA PHE A 130 -6.21 11.52 -6.45
C PHE A 130 -6.99 12.41 -7.42
N GLU A 131 -6.56 13.65 -7.54
CA GLU A 131 -7.08 14.65 -8.48
C GLU A 131 -6.07 14.86 -9.58
N VAL A 132 -6.46 14.63 -10.82
CA VAL A 132 -5.61 14.88 -11.99
C VAL A 132 -5.44 16.38 -12.14
N THR A 133 -4.21 16.83 -12.39
CA THR A 133 -3.89 18.26 -12.64
C THR A 133 -3.15 18.48 -13.94
N ASP A 134 -2.66 17.39 -14.55
CA ASP A 134 -1.94 17.43 -15.81
C ASP A 134 -2.16 16.12 -16.57
N GLY A 135 -2.48 16.21 -17.85
CA GLY A 135 -2.71 15.04 -18.70
C GLY A 135 -3.19 15.39 -20.10
N ASP A 136 -3.03 14.44 -20.99
CA ASP A 136 -3.39 14.54 -22.41
C ASP A 136 -4.51 13.55 -22.77
N GLY A 137 -5.41 13.96 -23.66
CA GLY A 137 -6.51 13.13 -24.14
C GLY A 137 -7.82 13.38 -23.40
N GLU A 138 -8.88 12.67 -23.83
CA GLU A 138 -10.23 12.98 -23.37
C GLU A 138 -10.67 12.14 -22.17
N ASN A 139 -10.44 10.88 -22.15
CA ASN A 139 -10.95 9.97 -21.12
C ASN A 139 -9.82 9.58 -20.15
N LEU A 140 -9.33 10.55 -19.39
CA LEU A 140 -8.26 10.32 -18.43
C LEU A 140 -8.68 9.29 -17.36
N GLY A 141 -7.78 8.41 -17.01
CA GLY A 141 -8.08 7.35 -16.05
C GLY A 141 -6.85 6.58 -15.59
N LEU A 142 -7.03 5.71 -14.61
CA LEU A 142 -5.98 4.87 -14.06
C LEU A 142 -6.31 3.40 -14.26
N SER A 143 -5.27 2.61 -14.47
CA SER A 143 -5.37 1.15 -14.52
C SER A 143 -5.49 0.56 -13.12
N GLU A 144 -4.69 1.07 -12.14
CA GLU A 144 -4.72 0.54 -10.77
C GLU A 144 -4.20 1.59 -9.79
N ILE A 145 -4.70 1.51 -8.55
CA ILE A 145 -4.17 2.21 -7.38
C ILE A 145 -3.87 1.19 -6.30
N GLU A 146 -2.63 1.13 -5.86
CA GLU A 146 -2.25 0.34 -4.71
C GLU A 146 -1.94 1.24 -3.53
N VAL A 147 -2.42 0.86 -2.34
CA VAL A 147 -2.19 1.60 -1.08
C VAL A 147 -1.60 0.65 -0.06
N PHE A 148 -0.50 1.06 0.54
CA PHE A 148 0.21 0.24 1.51
C PHE A 148 0.16 0.86 2.90
N PRO A 149 -0.21 0.07 3.92
CA PRO A 149 -0.16 0.52 5.29
C PRO A 149 1.27 0.86 5.68
N ALA A 150 1.42 1.90 6.51
CA ALA A 150 2.67 2.12 7.20
C ALA A 150 2.96 0.89 8.08
N PRO A 151 4.23 0.49 8.20
CA PRO A 151 4.59 -0.50 9.20
C PRO A 151 4.02 -0.03 10.55
N GLU A 152 3.29 -0.91 11.22
CA GLU A 152 2.89 -0.62 12.59
C GLU A 152 4.18 -0.37 13.38
N ASP A 153 4.16 0.62 14.25
CA ASP A 153 5.28 0.86 15.14
C ASP A 153 5.37 -0.31 16.13
N TYR A 154 6.14 -1.32 15.75
CA TYR A 154 6.37 -2.49 16.57
C TYR A 154 7.13 -2.19 17.88
N SER A 155 7.54 -0.95 18.10
CA SER A 155 8.16 -0.54 19.36
C SER A 155 7.23 -0.80 20.55
N ASP A 156 5.92 -0.72 20.34
CA ASP A 156 4.92 -0.95 21.36
C ASP A 156 4.65 -2.44 21.58
N TYR A 157 4.77 -3.29 20.56
CA TYR A 157 4.58 -4.73 20.69
C TYR A 157 5.72 -5.41 21.47
N VAL A 158 6.93 -4.84 21.40
CA VAL A 158 8.08 -5.35 22.14
C VAL A 158 7.85 -5.18 23.65
N SER A 159 7.11 -4.15 24.06
CA SER A 159 6.75 -3.92 25.46
C SER A 159 5.77 -4.97 26.02
N TRP A 160 5.02 -5.64 25.13
CA TRP A 160 4.05 -6.69 25.51
C TRP A 160 4.67 -8.09 25.59
N VAL A 161 5.88 -8.23 25.06
CA VAL A 161 6.61 -9.48 25.14
C VAL A 161 7.35 -9.52 26.46
N ASP A 162 6.88 -10.34 27.39
CA ASP A 162 7.68 -10.69 28.58
C ASP A 162 8.68 -11.79 28.21
N PRO A 163 9.96 -11.45 27.99
CA PRO A 163 10.97 -12.44 27.64
C PRO A 163 11.29 -13.40 28.80
N TYR A 164 10.72 -13.17 29.97
CA TYR A 164 10.91 -13.98 31.15
C TYR A 164 9.78 -14.97 31.40
N ILE A 165 8.75 -14.99 30.55
CA ILE A 165 7.68 -15.98 30.64
C ILE A 165 8.31 -17.38 30.69
N GLU A 166 7.99 -18.12 31.76
CA GLU A 166 8.48 -19.48 32.04
C GLU A 166 9.99 -19.64 32.33
N SER A 167 10.78 -18.58 32.26
CA SER A 167 12.21 -18.67 32.57
C SER A 167 12.49 -18.89 34.08
N ALA A 168 11.53 -18.50 34.94
CA ALA A 168 11.72 -18.54 36.42
C ALA A 168 11.50 -19.93 37.05
N ARG A 169 10.83 -20.86 36.37
CA ARG A 169 10.46 -22.20 36.92
C ARG A 169 10.81 -23.38 36.02
N GLY A 170 11.33 -23.10 34.82
CA GLY A 170 11.68 -24.14 33.87
C GLY A 170 12.91 -24.95 34.32
N ARG A 171 12.73 -26.22 34.57
CA ARG A 171 13.84 -27.15 34.86
C ARG A 171 14.63 -27.53 33.62
N TYR A 172 14.09 -27.31 32.45
CA TYR A 172 14.65 -27.83 31.20
C TYR A 172 14.51 -26.81 30.07
N PHE A 173 15.64 -26.34 29.56
CA PHE A 173 15.77 -25.72 28.23
C PHE A 173 15.11 -24.38 27.91
N PHE A 174 14.59 -23.66 28.86
CA PHE A 174 13.98 -22.35 28.58
C PHE A 174 15.00 -21.24 28.77
N PHE A 175 15.79 -21.04 27.75
CA PHE A 175 16.65 -19.86 27.65
C PHE A 175 15.90 -18.76 26.96
N ILE A 176 16.02 -17.55 27.49
CA ILE A 176 15.58 -16.35 26.81
C ILE A 176 16.50 -16.17 25.59
N THR A 177 16.02 -16.54 24.44
CA THR A 177 16.79 -16.41 23.19
C THR A 177 16.18 -15.32 22.34
N GLY A 178 16.91 -14.23 22.12
CA GLY A 178 16.59 -13.24 21.09
C GLY A 178 17.09 -13.74 19.74
N ASN A 179 16.33 -14.62 19.08
CA ASN A 179 16.64 -15.03 17.72
C ASN A 179 15.91 -14.17 16.74
N GLN A 180 16.63 -13.58 15.81
CA GLN A 180 16.01 -13.05 14.61
C GLN A 180 15.49 -14.21 13.75
N PRO A 181 14.40 -14.01 12.98
CA PRO A 181 14.00 -15.00 11.99
C PRO A 181 15.22 -15.33 11.11
N PHE A 182 15.58 -16.59 11.01
CA PHE A 182 16.78 -17.07 10.30
C PHE A 182 18.14 -16.88 11.00
N GLY A 183 18.18 -16.44 12.25
CA GLY A 183 19.42 -16.39 13.04
C GLY A 183 19.85 -17.77 13.51
N MET A 184 21.13 -18.16 13.26
CA MET A 184 21.70 -19.42 13.76
C MET A 184 22.30 -19.31 15.15
N ILE A 185 22.41 -18.11 15.72
CA ILE A 185 23.00 -17.86 17.04
C ILE A 185 21.95 -17.20 17.94
N GLY A 186 21.55 -17.90 18.99
CA GLY A 186 20.74 -17.34 20.06
C GLY A 186 21.59 -16.65 21.10
N ALA A 187 21.32 -15.38 21.39
CA ALA A 187 21.88 -14.72 22.57
C ALA A 187 20.92 -14.89 23.75
N ALA A 188 21.36 -15.49 24.81
CA ALA A 188 20.59 -15.66 26.04
C ALA A 188 21.32 -15.04 27.23
N PRO A 189 20.64 -14.23 28.08
CA PRO A 189 21.23 -13.77 29.31
C PRO A 189 21.43 -14.94 30.28
N LEU A 190 22.58 -15.00 30.90
CA LEU A 190 22.82 -15.96 31.97
C LEU A 190 22.06 -15.51 33.22
N PRO A 191 21.25 -16.36 33.83
CA PRO A 191 20.58 -16.02 35.10
C PRO A 191 21.61 -15.78 36.20
N ARG A 192 21.38 -14.73 36.96
CA ARG A 192 22.26 -14.37 38.10
C ARG A 192 22.28 -15.37 39.22
N ASN A 193 21.32 -16.26 39.28
CA ASN A 193 21.20 -17.22 40.39
C ASN A 193 21.82 -18.56 40.00
N LYS A 194 23.00 -18.83 40.51
CA LYS A 194 23.74 -20.06 40.31
C LYS A 194 22.99 -21.32 40.73
N ASN A 195 21.95 -21.19 41.56
CA ASN A 195 21.18 -22.33 42.09
C ASN A 195 20.04 -22.79 41.18
N GLN A 196 19.78 -22.08 40.07
CA GLN A 196 18.74 -22.46 39.11
C GLN A 196 19.18 -23.50 38.09
N TYR A 197 20.47 -23.63 37.86
CA TYR A 197 21.00 -24.71 37.02
C TYR A 197 21.42 -25.84 37.98
N GLY A 198 20.43 -26.63 38.37
CA GLY A 198 20.61 -27.78 39.26
C GLY A 198 21.58 -28.81 38.69
N GLY A 199 22.77 -28.58 38.95
CA GLY A 199 23.80 -29.57 38.92
C GLY A 199 24.43 -29.61 40.28
N ASP A 200 23.71 -30.04 41.32
CA ASP A 200 24.31 -30.52 42.54
C ASP A 200 25.19 -31.72 42.18
N ARG A 201 26.40 -31.43 41.80
CA ARG A 201 27.47 -32.41 41.97
C ARG A 201 27.76 -32.45 43.46
N LYS A 202 27.10 -33.35 44.12
CA LYS A 202 27.57 -33.82 45.42
C LYS A 202 28.92 -34.51 45.18
N SER A 203 29.97 -33.84 45.60
CA SER A 203 31.25 -34.48 45.86
C SER A 203 31.15 -35.40 47.11
#